data_0bf538d203976c12b117e192c12c46e6
#
_entry.id   0bf538d203976c12b117e192c12c46e6
#
_cell.length_a   1.000
_cell.length_b   1.000
_cell.length_c   1.000
_cell.angle_alpha   90.00
_cell.angle_beta   90.00
_cell.angle_gamma   90.00
#
_symmetry.space_group_name_H-M   'P 1'
#
loop_
_entity.id
_entity.type
_entity.pdbx_description
1 polymer ?
#
loop_
_entity_poly.entity_id
_entity_poly.type
_entity_poly.pdbx_seq_one_letter_code
_entity_poly.pdbx_strand_id
1 'polypeptide(L)'
;KRLQYLLTHSFYAKALAVKRVVTNDGRKTPGVDGVLWNTPAKKMKAVLSLTDKGYRARPLRRVYIEKKDKKKKRPLGIPTMYDRAMQALYALALEPVAETTADGKSFGFRKGRCAQDACEYLFNALSRKHISPKWVLEGDIKGCFDHISHDWLLANIPMDKNILKQFLKSGFIYQRELFPTEEGTPQGGIISPILANMTLDGIEKKLVERFHTNALGKV
;
A
#
# COMPACT_ATOMS: atom_id res chain seq x y z
N LYS A 1 -17.41 -7.81 2.99
CA LYS A 1 -16.84 -8.67 4.06
C LYS A 1 -16.85 -10.15 3.68
N ARG A 2 -18.02 -10.75 3.30
CA ARG A 2 -18.11 -12.19 2.96
C ARG A 2 -17.19 -12.59 1.80
N LEU A 3 -17.16 -11.82 0.71
CA LEU A 3 -16.26 -12.07 -0.42
C LEU A 3 -14.79 -11.95 -0.04
N GLN A 4 -14.42 -10.97 0.79
CA GLN A 4 -13.06 -10.83 1.29
C GLN A 4 -12.65 -12.05 2.13
N TYR A 5 -13.55 -12.54 3.00
CA TYR A 5 -13.31 -13.76 3.78
C TYR A 5 -13.09 -14.97 2.88
N LEU A 6 -13.98 -15.22 1.91
CA LEU A 6 -13.85 -16.33 0.98
C LEU A 6 -12.52 -16.27 0.20
N LEU A 7 -12.13 -15.08 -0.22
CA LEU A 7 -10.90 -14.88 -0.98
C LEU A 7 -9.66 -15.15 -0.11
N THR A 8 -9.61 -14.60 1.11
CA THR A 8 -8.44 -14.79 2.01
C THR A 8 -8.28 -16.22 2.50
N HIS A 9 -9.34 -17.03 2.45
CA HIS A 9 -9.31 -18.46 2.80
C HIS A 9 -9.14 -19.39 1.60
N SER A 10 -9.24 -18.86 0.36
CA SER A 10 -9.08 -19.62 -0.86
C SER A 10 -7.63 -20.10 -1.06
N PHE A 11 -7.46 -21.38 -1.39
CA PHE A 11 -6.17 -21.95 -1.78
C PHE A 11 -5.54 -21.17 -2.95
N TYR A 12 -6.32 -20.84 -3.95
CA TYR A 12 -5.82 -20.12 -5.14
C TYR A 12 -5.35 -18.70 -4.82
N ALA A 13 -6.06 -17.99 -3.96
CA ALA A 13 -5.63 -16.66 -3.53
C ALA A 13 -4.35 -16.71 -2.69
N LYS A 14 -4.21 -17.72 -1.81
CA LYS A 14 -2.95 -17.98 -1.07
C LYS A 14 -1.80 -18.28 -2.03
N ALA A 15 -2.03 -19.10 -3.05
CA ALA A 15 -1.03 -19.41 -4.06
C ALA A 15 -0.62 -18.16 -4.87
N LEU A 16 -1.56 -17.30 -5.25
CA LEU A 16 -1.29 -16.02 -5.90
C LEU A 16 -0.50 -15.06 -4.99
N ALA A 17 -0.83 -14.99 -3.72
CA ALA A 17 -0.11 -14.18 -2.75
C ALA A 17 1.36 -14.64 -2.60
N VAL A 18 1.57 -15.94 -2.45
CA VAL A 18 2.93 -16.52 -2.42
C VAL A 18 3.66 -16.28 -3.74
N LYS A 19 3.00 -16.49 -4.90
CA LYS A 19 3.56 -16.19 -6.22
C LYS A 19 4.03 -14.74 -6.31
N ARG A 20 3.19 -13.77 -5.91
CA ARG A 20 3.56 -12.34 -5.91
C ARG A 20 4.85 -12.07 -5.14
N VAL A 21 5.03 -12.70 -3.98
CA VAL A 21 6.21 -12.50 -3.12
C VAL A 21 7.47 -13.12 -3.70
N VAL A 22 7.37 -14.28 -4.35
CA VAL A 22 8.54 -15.01 -4.89
C VAL A 22 8.92 -14.60 -6.32
N THR A 23 8.15 -13.71 -6.96
CA THR A 23 8.44 -13.21 -8.31
C THR A 23 8.84 -11.74 -8.35
N ASN A 24 8.66 -10.99 -7.26
CA ASN A 24 9.05 -9.57 -7.19
C ASN A 24 10.57 -9.41 -6.99
N ASP A 25 11.06 -8.19 -7.16
CA ASP A 25 12.49 -7.87 -7.02
C ASP A 25 13.04 -8.13 -5.61
N GLY A 26 12.19 -8.01 -4.59
CA GLY A 26 12.52 -8.29 -3.19
C GLY A 26 12.61 -9.77 -2.83
N ARG A 27 12.39 -10.72 -3.77
CA ARG A 27 12.35 -12.18 -3.50
C ARG A 27 13.60 -12.77 -2.88
N LYS A 28 14.74 -12.11 -3.08
CA LYS A 28 16.05 -12.53 -2.52
C LYS A 28 16.42 -11.83 -1.22
N THR A 29 15.56 -10.95 -0.72
CA THR A 29 15.83 -10.14 0.47
C THR A 29 15.01 -10.67 1.66
N PRO A 30 15.63 -11.34 2.65
CA PRO A 30 14.90 -11.89 3.79
C PRO A 30 14.48 -10.80 4.78
N GLY A 31 13.46 -11.09 5.59
CA GLY A 31 13.10 -10.31 6.77
C GLY A 31 14.06 -10.54 7.94
N VAL A 32 13.56 -10.31 9.16
CA VAL A 32 14.31 -10.52 10.41
C VAL A 32 14.62 -11.99 10.69
N ASP A 33 13.86 -12.91 10.11
CA ASP A 33 13.99 -14.37 10.29
C ASP A 33 15.00 -15.02 9.36
N GLY A 34 15.57 -14.28 8.41
CA GLY A 34 16.52 -14.82 7.44
C GLY A 34 15.91 -15.81 6.42
N VAL A 35 14.60 -16.05 6.45
CA VAL A 35 13.94 -17.09 5.64
C VAL A 35 13.68 -16.61 4.22
N LEU A 36 13.97 -17.50 3.24
CA LEU A 36 13.64 -17.32 1.82
C LEU A 36 12.91 -18.54 1.26
N TRP A 37 11.97 -18.30 0.34
CA TRP A 37 11.20 -19.35 -0.35
C TRP A 37 11.77 -19.62 -1.75
N ASN A 38 12.93 -20.21 -1.80
CA ASN A 38 13.71 -20.42 -3.03
C ASN A 38 13.46 -21.77 -3.72
N THR A 39 12.79 -22.74 -3.05
CA THR A 39 12.47 -24.05 -3.61
C THR A 39 10.98 -24.26 -3.79
N PRO A 40 10.53 -25.11 -4.73
CA PRO A 40 9.10 -25.43 -4.91
C PRO A 40 8.45 -25.95 -3.63
N ALA A 41 9.13 -26.82 -2.89
CA ALA A 41 8.64 -27.38 -1.62
C ALA A 41 8.39 -26.28 -0.56
N LYS A 42 9.32 -25.32 -0.40
CA LYS A 42 9.13 -24.19 0.51
C LYS A 42 7.97 -23.30 0.10
N LYS A 43 7.78 -23.06 -1.20
CA LYS A 43 6.65 -22.26 -1.73
C LYS A 43 5.32 -22.95 -1.46
N MET A 44 5.21 -24.26 -1.73
CA MET A 44 3.99 -25.02 -1.45
C MET A 44 3.69 -25.07 0.06
N LYS A 45 4.69 -25.32 0.90
CA LYS A 45 4.55 -25.27 2.36
C LYS A 45 4.03 -23.90 2.81
N ALA A 46 4.53 -22.82 2.23
CA ALA A 46 4.05 -21.46 2.52
C ALA A 46 2.58 -21.29 2.16
N VAL A 47 2.13 -21.73 0.97
CA VAL A 47 0.71 -21.67 0.56
C VAL A 47 -0.18 -22.39 1.56
N LEU A 48 0.20 -23.61 1.97
CA LEU A 48 -0.59 -24.42 2.90
C LEU A 48 -0.60 -23.86 4.33
N SER A 49 0.48 -23.19 4.75
CA SER A 49 0.61 -22.62 6.10
C SER A 49 -0.01 -21.24 6.25
N LEU A 50 -0.35 -20.53 5.15
CA LEU A 50 -0.90 -19.17 5.23
C LEU A 50 -2.26 -19.21 5.92
N THR A 51 -2.36 -18.57 7.09
CA THR A 51 -3.59 -18.49 7.89
C THR A 51 -3.61 -17.23 8.73
N ASP A 52 -4.81 -16.72 8.99
CA ASP A 52 -5.07 -15.63 9.92
C ASP A 52 -5.24 -16.10 11.37
N LYS A 53 -5.52 -17.39 11.57
CA LYS A 53 -5.68 -17.98 12.90
C LYS A 53 -4.37 -17.90 13.68
N GLY A 54 -4.38 -17.13 14.77
CA GLY A 54 -3.20 -16.93 15.60
C GLY A 54 -2.08 -16.14 14.94
N TYR A 55 -2.36 -15.48 13.81
CA TYR A 55 -1.35 -14.69 13.11
C TYR A 55 -0.83 -13.54 13.98
N ARG A 56 0.49 -13.45 14.03
CA ARG A 56 1.23 -12.34 14.64
C ARG A 56 2.32 -11.89 13.68
N ALA A 57 2.25 -10.65 13.25
CA ALA A 57 3.27 -10.06 12.38
C ALA A 57 4.60 -9.98 13.12
N ARG A 58 5.69 -10.32 12.44
CA ARG A 58 7.03 -10.14 12.97
C ARG A 58 7.51 -8.71 12.74
N PRO A 59 8.42 -8.19 13.57
CA PRO A 59 9.02 -6.88 13.35
C PRO A 59 9.68 -6.79 11.96
N LEU A 60 9.65 -5.60 11.39
CA LEU A 60 10.29 -5.32 10.11
C LEU A 60 11.82 -5.25 10.30
N ARG A 61 12.58 -5.74 9.33
CA ARG A 61 14.01 -5.47 9.27
C ARG A 61 14.23 -4.08 8.66
N ARG A 62 14.73 -3.13 9.46
CA ARG A 62 15.01 -1.77 9.02
C ARG A 62 16.34 -1.73 8.26
N VAL A 63 16.30 -1.16 7.05
CA VAL A 63 17.48 -0.80 6.25
C VAL A 63 17.31 0.62 5.74
N TYR A 64 18.45 1.30 5.52
CA TYR A 64 18.46 2.65 4.97
C TYR A 64 19.04 2.61 3.56
N ILE A 65 18.29 3.13 2.59
CA ILE A 65 18.69 3.22 1.19
C ILE A 65 19.03 4.67 0.88
N GLU A 66 20.14 4.92 0.20
CA GLU A 66 20.52 6.26 -0.24
C GLU A 66 19.52 6.79 -1.28
N LYS A 67 19.12 8.05 -1.13
CA LYS A 67 18.36 8.76 -2.14
C LYS A 67 19.27 9.19 -3.29
N LYS A 68 18.70 9.57 -4.44
CA LYS A 68 19.47 10.03 -5.61
C LYS A 68 20.42 11.18 -5.31
N ASP A 69 20.07 12.05 -4.36
CA ASP A 69 20.90 13.20 -3.91
C ASP A 69 22.06 12.79 -2.96
N LYS A 70 22.19 11.50 -2.62
CA LYS A 70 23.19 10.92 -1.72
C LYS A 70 23.31 11.57 -0.32
N LYS A 71 22.63 12.69 -0.08
CA LYS A 71 22.65 13.42 1.21
C LYS A 71 21.63 12.91 2.21
N LYS A 72 20.58 12.24 1.75
CA LYS A 72 19.48 11.73 2.59
C LYS A 72 19.30 10.24 2.38
N LYS A 73 19.03 9.53 3.48
CA LYS A 73 18.69 8.10 3.45
C LYS A 73 17.19 7.92 3.58
N ARG A 74 16.65 6.92 2.88
CA ARG A 74 15.25 6.52 2.98
C ARG A 74 15.16 5.26 3.84
N PRO A 75 14.39 5.29 4.94
CA PRO A 75 14.15 4.08 5.72
C PRO A 75 13.25 3.12 4.96
N LEU A 76 13.64 1.85 4.90
CA LEU A 76 12.86 0.77 4.33
C LEU A 76 12.61 -0.28 5.40
N GLY A 77 11.35 -0.67 5.59
CA GLY A 77 10.95 -1.76 6.47
C GLY A 77 10.73 -3.03 5.66
N ILE A 78 11.52 -4.06 5.89
CA ILE A 78 11.45 -5.32 5.15
C ILE A 78 10.72 -6.36 5.99
N PRO A 79 9.47 -6.74 5.64
CA PRO A 79 8.73 -7.79 6.34
C PRO A 79 9.33 -9.18 6.05
N THR A 80 9.02 -10.18 6.87
CA THR A 80 9.34 -11.57 6.55
C THR A 80 8.61 -12.02 5.29
N MET A 81 9.05 -13.13 4.69
CA MET A 81 8.37 -13.69 3.50
C MET A 81 6.91 -14.04 3.81
N TYR A 82 6.65 -14.54 5.02
CA TYR A 82 5.31 -14.88 5.49
C TYR A 82 4.43 -13.63 5.64
N ASP A 83 4.93 -12.58 6.26
CA ASP A 83 4.20 -11.32 6.44
C ASP A 83 3.92 -10.64 5.10
N ARG A 84 4.87 -10.69 4.15
CA ARG A 84 4.63 -10.20 2.77
C ARG A 84 3.51 -10.97 2.09
N ALA A 85 3.46 -12.30 2.26
CA ALA A 85 2.40 -13.12 1.67
C ALA A 85 1.04 -12.86 2.33
N MET A 86 1.01 -12.65 3.66
CA MET A 86 -0.21 -12.21 4.35
C MET A 86 -0.66 -10.83 3.84
N GLN A 87 0.24 -9.87 3.74
CA GLN A 87 -0.09 -8.55 3.14
C GLN A 87 -0.58 -8.67 1.70
N ALA A 88 0.07 -9.52 0.87
CA ALA A 88 -0.35 -9.76 -0.51
C ALA A 88 -1.74 -10.40 -0.59
N LEU A 89 -2.05 -11.34 0.30
CA LEU A 89 -3.35 -12.00 0.37
C LEU A 89 -4.47 -11.02 0.73
N TYR A 90 -4.25 -10.20 1.73
CA TYR A 90 -5.23 -9.18 2.13
C TYR A 90 -5.31 -8.02 1.13
N ALA A 91 -4.21 -7.69 0.45
CA ALA A 91 -4.22 -6.74 -0.65
C ALA A 91 -5.11 -7.21 -1.81
N LEU A 92 -5.06 -8.50 -2.19
CA LEU A 92 -5.96 -9.07 -3.21
C LEU A 92 -7.45 -8.89 -2.85
N ALA A 93 -7.79 -8.98 -1.56
CA ALA A 93 -9.15 -8.81 -1.09
C ALA A 93 -9.57 -7.33 -0.95
N LEU A 94 -8.61 -6.42 -0.74
CA LEU A 94 -8.85 -4.99 -0.53
C LEU A 94 -8.82 -4.19 -1.84
N GLU A 95 -7.96 -4.57 -2.79
CA GLU A 95 -7.79 -3.88 -4.08
C GLU A 95 -9.10 -3.60 -4.83
N PRO A 96 -10.06 -4.55 -4.97
CA PRO A 96 -11.33 -4.26 -5.65
C PRO A 96 -12.16 -3.18 -4.94
N VAL A 97 -12.12 -3.13 -3.62
CA VAL A 97 -12.83 -2.11 -2.84
C VAL A 97 -12.14 -0.76 -3.02
N ALA A 98 -10.82 -0.71 -2.87
CA ALA A 98 -10.04 0.50 -3.06
C ALA A 98 -10.23 1.09 -4.46
N GLU A 99 -10.25 0.25 -5.51
CA GLU A 99 -10.44 0.71 -6.89
C GLU A 99 -11.83 1.28 -7.15
N THR A 100 -12.87 0.71 -6.54
CA THR A 100 -14.26 1.18 -6.73
C THR A 100 -14.59 2.46 -5.96
N THR A 101 -13.86 2.77 -4.90
CA THR A 101 -14.08 3.97 -4.07
C THR A 101 -13.10 5.09 -4.35
N ALA A 102 -12.01 4.82 -5.09
CA ALA A 102 -10.95 5.77 -5.36
C ALA A 102 -11.39 6.94 -6.25
N ASP A 103 -10.79 8.10 -5.99
CA ASP A 103 -10.93 9.28 -6.84
C ASP A 103 -10.53 8.96 -8.30
N GLY A 104 -11.38 9.35 -9.25
CA GLY A 104 -11.21 9.01 -10.66
C GLY A 104 -9.90 9.48 -11.27
N LYS A 105 -9.35 10.56 -10.75
CA LYS A 105 -8.10 11.21 -11.21
C LYS A 105 -6.87 10.84 -10.37
N SER A 106 -6.95 9.82 -9.53
CA SER A 106 -5.82 9.25 -8.81
C SER A 106 -5.14 8.18 -9.67
N PHE A 107 -3.83 8.26 -9.86
CA PHE A 107 -3.06 7.36 -10.75
C PHE A 107 -2.01 6.55 -10.00
N GLY A 108 -1.42 7.09 -8.93
CA GLY A 108 -0.32 6.47 -8.21
C GLY A 108 -0.68 5.13 -7.56
N PHE A 109 0.18 4.12 -7.71
CA PHE A 109 0.05 2.79 -7.10
C PHE A 109 -1.22 2.01 -7.44
N ARG A 110 -1.94 2.38 -8.48
CA ARG A 110 -3.17 1.70 -8.93
C ARG A 110 -2.87 0.77 -10.11
N LYS A 111 -3.47 -0.42 -10.07
CA LYS A 111 -3.34 -1.39 -11.17
C LYS A 111 -3.99 -0.87 -12.45
N GLY A 112 -3.33 -1.12 -13.58
CA GLY A 112 -3.82 -0.67 -14.89
C GLY A 112 -3.70 0.83 -15.13
N ARG A 113 -3.00 1.56 -14.26
CA ARG A 113 -2.70 2.99 -14.43
C ARG A 113 -1.19 3.23 -14.38
N CYS A 114 -0.73 4.16 -15.18
CA CYS A 114 0.68 4.52 -15.28
C CYS A 114 0.88 6.04 -15.30
N ALA A 115 2.13 6.48 -15.27
CA ALA A 115 2.46 7.90 -15.31
C ALA A 115 2.05 8.54 -16.64
N GLN A 116 2.06 7.77 -17.73
CA GLN A 116 1.63 8.23 -19.06
C GLN A 116 0.14 8.61 -19.06
N ASP A 117 -0.73 7.82 -18.38
CA ASP A 117 -2.15 8.14 -18.25
C ASP A 117 -2.36 9.47 -17.53
N ALA A 118 -1.57 9.73 -16.49
CA ALA A 118 -1.61 11.00 -15.76
C ALA A 118 -1.13 12.17 -16.65
N CYS A 119 -0.07 11.98 -17.43
CA CYS A 119 0.43 12.97 -18.37
C CYS A 119 -0.60 13.28 -19.48
N GLU A 120 -1.23 12.25 -20.04
CA GLU A 120 -2.29 12.41 -21.05
C GLU A 120 -3.48 13.18 -20.47
N TYR A 121 -3.92 12.81 -19.26
CA TYR A 121 -4.98 13.55 -18.59
C TYR A 121 -4.64 15.02 -18.37
N LEU A 122 -3.44 15.32 -17.88
CA LEU A 122 -2.98 16.69 -17.68
C LEU A 122 -2.89 17.45 -19.01
N PHE A 123 -2.35 16.83 -20.05
CA PHE A 123 -2.28 17.43 -21.38
C PHE A 123 -3.68 17.80 -21.88
N ASN A 124 -4.64 16.89 -21.83
CA ASN A 124 -6.02 17.14 -22.25
C ASN A 124 -6.72 18.23 -21.41
N ALA A 125 -6.41 18.32 -20.11
CA ALA A 125 -6.99 19.32 -19.24
C ALA A 125 -6.38 20.73 -19.42
N LEU A 126 -5.10 20.82 -19.74
CA LEU A 126 -4.34 22.08 -19.73
C LEU A 126 -4.03 22.65 -21.13
N SER A 127 -4.16 21.87 -22.21
CA SER A 127 -3.75 22.31 -23.59
C SER A 127 -4.75 23.19 -24.28
N ARG A 128 -5.97 23.35 -23.82
CA ARG A 128 -7.03 24.10 -24.50
C ARG A 128 -6.96 25.58 -24.17
N LYS A 129 -6.53 26.41 -25.12
CA LYS A 129 -6.20 27.85 -24.98
C LYS A 129 -7.26 28.72 -24.27
N HIS A 130 -8.56 28.42 -24.41
CA HIS A 130 -9.63 29.26 -23.86
C HIS A 130 -10.45 28.60 -22.74
N ILE A 131 -10.26 27.29 -22.49
CA ILE A 131 -11.09 26.51 -21.57
C ILE A 131 -10.25 25.93 -20.42
N SER A 132 -8.92 25.89 -20.58
CA SER A 132 -8.03 25.33 -19.55
C SER A 132 -7.95 26.19 -18.30
N PRO A 133 -7.75 25.57 -17.12
CA PRO A 133 -7.48 26.30 -15.89
C PRO A 133 -6.30 27.25 -16.05
N LYS A 134 -6.39 28.45 -15.51
CA LYS A 134 -5.31 29.44 -15.50
C LYS A 134 -4.31 29.22 -14.37
N TRP A 135 -4.71 28.52 -13.34
CA TRP A 135 -3.92 28.26 -12.15
C TRP A 135 -3.72 26.78 -11.95
N VAL A 136 -2.53 26.39 -11.57
CA VAL A 136 -2.14 25.02 -11.22
C VAL A 136 -1.52 25.07 -9.83
N LEU A 137 -2.09 24.28 -8.90
CA LEU A 137 -1.50 24.05 -7.58
C LEU A 137 -0.68 22.75 -7.64
N GLU A 138 0.62 22.86 -7.42
CA GLU A 138 1.50 21.72 -7.22
C GLU A 138 1.74 21.56 -5.70
N GLY A 139 1.51 20.35 -5.17
CA GLY A 139 1.68 20.03 -3.77
C GLY A 139 2.31 18.66 -3.55
N ASP A 140 3.11 18.54 -2.50
CA ASP A 140 3.69 17.27 -2.04
C ASP A 140 3.42 17.06 -0.56
N ILE A 141 3.13 15.82 -0.17
CA ILE A 141 2.87 15.48 1.24
C ILE A 141 4.18 14.99 1.87
N LYS A 142 4.76 15.82 2.71
CA LYS A 142 5.98 15.46 3.45
C LYS A 142 5.73 14.24 4.35
N GLY A 143 6.47 13.16 4.11
CA GLY A 143 6.38 11.96 4.95
C GLY A 143 5.02 11.27 4.91
N CYS A 144 4.31 11.28 3.77
CA CYS A 144 2.95 10.75 3.64
C CYS A 144 2.78 9.38 4.31
N PHE A 145 3.65 8.41 3.98
CA PHE A 145 3.59 7.06 4.56
C PHE A 145 3.93 7.01 6.05
N ASP A 146 4.66 7.97 6.55
CA ASP A 146 5.20 7.96 7.91
C ASP A 146 4.19 8.53 8.93
N HIS A 147 3.19 9.31 8.46
CA HIS A 147 2.26 10.05 9.33
C HIS A 147 0.79 9.64 9.19
N ILE A 148 0.48 8.53 8.52
CA ILE A 148 -0.91 8.04 8.43
C ILE A 148 -1.35 7.55 9.82
N SER A 149 -2.47 8.10 10.33
CA SER A 149 -3.04 7.71 11.62
C SER A 149 -3.47 6.24 11.63
N HIS A 150 -2.96 5.45 12.58
CA HIS A 150 -3.38 4.06 12.79
C HIS A 150 -4.85 3.97 13.19
N ASP A 151 -5.33 4.90 14.03
CA ASP A 151 -6.73 4.92 14.47
C ASP A 151 -7.67 5.18 13.28
N TRP A 152 -7.29 6.11 12.40
CA TRP A 152 -8.06 6.35 11.19
C TRP A 152 -8.10 5.11 10.29
N LEU A 153 -6.97 4.45 10.07
CA LEU A 153 -6.91 3.22 9.27
C LEU A 153 -7.76 2.12 9.88
N LEU A 154 -7.67 1.92 11.20
CA LEU A 154 -8.45 0.92 11.91
C LEU A 154 -9.95 1.23 11.88
N ALA A 155 -10.37 2.48 11.86
CA ALA A 155 -11.77 2.88 11.73
C ALA A 155 -12.30 2.69 10.30
N ASN A 156 -11.55 3.12 9.29
CA ASN A 156 -12.07 3.33 7.93
C ASN A 156 -11.75 2.21 6.93
N ILE A 157 -10.61 1.50 7.07
CA ILE A 157 -10.25 0.46 6.09
C ILE A 157 -11.15 -0.77 6.25
N PRO A 158 -11.87 -1.22 5.21
CA PRO A 158 -12.82 -2.34 5.29
C PRO A 158 -12.14 -3.70 5.18
N MET A 159 -11.27 -4.04 6.14
CA MET A 159 -10.64 -5.35 6.27
C MET A 159 -10.67 -5.83 7.72
N ASP A 160 -10.20 -7.04 7.98
CA ASP A 160 -10.06 -7.56 9.34
C ASP A 160 -9.16 -6.65 10.18
N LYS A 161 -9.72 -6.14 11.29
CA LYS A 161 -9.06 -5.13 12.13
C LYS A 161 -7.88 -5.70 12.92
N ASN A 162 -7.96 -6.98 13.31
CA ASN A 162 -6.87 -7.64 14.02
C ASN A 162 -5.66 -7.80 13.10
N ILE A 163 -5.89 -8.25 11.87
CA ILE A 163 -4.83 -8.38 10.86
C ILE A 163 -4.25 -7.02 10.49
N LEU A 164 -5.09 -6.00 10.27
CA LEU A 164 -4.62 -4.65 10.00
C LEU A 164 -3.75 -4.13 11.14
N LYS A 165 -4.19 -4.29 12.38
CA LYS A 165 -3.43 -3.90 13.57
C LYS A 165 -2.06 -4.60 13.64
N GLN A 166 -2.01 -5.90 13.27
CA GLN A 166 -0.74 -6.64 13.20
C GLN A 166 0.21 -6.02 12.17
N PHE A 167 -0.28 -5.66 10.99
CA PHE A 167 0.55 -5.01 9.95
C PHE A 167 1.07 -3.64 10.39
N LEU A 168 0.24 -2.84 11.06
CA LEU A 168 0.58 -1.48 11.47
C LEU A 168 1.51 -1.45 12.69
N LYS A 169 1.27 -2.33 13.68
CA LYS A 169 1.96 -2.32 14.98
C LYS A 169 3.05 -3.39 15.11
N SER A 170 3.57 -3.91 13.99
CA SER A 170 4.62 -4.93 14.01
C SER A 170 5.97 -4.42 14.57
N GLY A 171 6.20 -3.12 14.59
CA GLY A 171 7.48 -2.53 14.94
C GLY A 171 8.58 -2.83 13.91
N PHE A 172 9.79 -2.40 14.21
CA PHE A 172 10.96 -2.72 13.37
C PHE A 172 12.21 -2.96 14.22
N ILE A 173 13.11 -3.79 13.71
CA ILE A 173 14.42 -4.04 14.30
C ILE A 173 15.46 -3.24 13.53
N TYR A 174 16.24 -2.46 14.28
CA TYR A 174 17.43 -1.73 13.82
C TYR A 174 18.55 -1.87 14.83
N GLN A 175 19.75 -2.22 14.39
CA GLN A 175 20.93 -2.46 15.25
C GLN A 175 20.66 -3.42 16.44
N ARG A 176 19.84 -4.45 16.21
CA ARG A 176 19.40 -5.48 17.18
C ARG A 176 18.41 -4.99 18.24
N GLU A 177 17.95 -3.75 18.16
CA GLU A 177 16.93 -3.20 19.06
C GLU A 177 15.57 -3.14 18.36
N LEU A 178 14.50 -3.38 19.14
CA LEU A 178 13.10 -3.33 18.68
C LEU A 178 12.52 -1.95 18.95
N PHE A 179 12.03 -1.30 17.90
CA PHE A 179 11.34 -0.02 17.96
C PHE A 179 9.85 -0.20 17.65
N PRO A 180 8.95 0.38 18.43
CA PRO A 180 7.52 0.35 18.13
C PRO A 180 7.20 1.19 16.88
N THR A 181 6.02 0.93 16.30
CA THR A 181 5.43 1.77 15.24
C THR A 181 4.11 2.32 15.77
N GLU A 182 4.02 3.63 15.95
CA GLU A 182 2.86 4.30 16.54
C GLU A 182 1.96 4.92 15.48
N GLU A 183 2.52 5.35 14.36
CA GLU A 183 1.83 5.90 13.19
C GLU A 183 2.47 5.44 11.88
N GLY A 184 1.84 5.74 10.78
CA GLY A 184 2.33 5.46 9.45
C GLY A 184 2.12 4.02 8.97
N THR A 185 2.48 3.80 7.74
CA THR A 185 2.54 2.46 7.13
C THR A 185 3.96 2.17 6.66
N PRO A 186 4.45 0.92 6.83
CA PRO A 186 5.84 0.61 6.53
C PRO A 186 6.16 0.86 5.05
N GLN A 187 7.17 1.68 4.78
CA GLN A 187 7.72 1.81 3.43
C GLN A 187 8.35 0.47 3.02
N GLY A 188 7.79 -0.17 1.99
CA GLY A 188 8.17 -1.51 1.53
C GLY A 188 7.16 -2.61 1.86
N GLY A 189 6.08 -2.31 2.59
CA GLY A 189 4.94 -3.21 2.74
C GLY A 189 4.12 -3.33 1.46
N ILE A 190 3.69 -4.54 1.11
CA ILE A 190 2.90 -4.79 -0.13
C ILE A 190 1.53 -4.11 -0.07
N ILE A 191 0.92 -4.00 1.10
CA ILE A 191 -0.41 -3.40 1.31
C ILE A 191 -0.34 -1.88 1.52
N SER A 192 0.82 -1.35 1.93
CA SER A 192 0.96 0.07 2.30
C SER A 192 0.53 1.07 1.22
N PRO A 193 0.82 0.86 -0.09
CA PRO A 193 0.34 1.76 -1.14
C PRO A 193 -1.19 1.83 -1.23
N ILE A 194 -1.89 0.70 -1.03
CA ILE A 194 -3.35 0.66 -1.05
C ILE A 194 -3.92 1.44 0.14
N LEU A 195 -3.35 1.22 1.33
CA LEU A 195 -3.76 1.94 2.55
C LEU A 195 -3.55 3.45 2.41
N ALA A 196 -2.42 3.88 1.84
CA ALA A 196 -2.14 5.29 1.59
C ALA A 196 -3.13 5.90 0.60
N ASN A 197 -3.41 5.22 -0.52
CA ASN A 197 -4.41 5.68 -1.49
C ASN A 197 -5.79 5.84 -0.83
N MET A 198 -6.27 4.83 -0.11
CA MET A 198 -7.56 4.89 0.58
C MET A 198 -7.63 5.99 1.63
N THR A 199 -6.48 6.39 2.22
CA THR A 199 -6.42 7.52 3.16
C THR A 199 -6.55 8.86 2.43
N LEU A 200 -6.05 8.95 1.20
CA LEU A 200 -6.07 10.16 0.38
C LEU A 200 -7.32 10.28 -0.49
N ASP A 201 -8.09 9.22 -0.65
CA ASP A 201 -9.34 9.24 -1.41
C ASP A 201 -10.35 10.23 -0.82
N GLY A 202 -11.06 10.93 -1.70
CA GLY A 202 -12.05 11.93 -1.33
C GLY A 202 -11.52 13.37 -1.33
N ILE A 203 -10.28 13.62 -1.71
CA ILE A 203 -9.73 14.98 -1.87
C ILE A 203 -10.54 15.74 -2.92
N GLU A 204 -10.83 15.14 -4.08
CA GLU A 204 -11.65 15.76 -5.13
C GLU A 204 -13.04 16.14 -4.60
N LYS A 205 -13.69 15.22 -3.86
CA LYS A 205 -15.00 15.48 -3.25
C LYS A 205 -14.95 16.67 -2.28
N LYS A 206 -13.93 16.73 -1.42
CA LYS A 206 -13.75 17.84 -0.48
C LYS A 206 -13.51 19.18 -1.17
N LEU A 207 -12.75 19.19 -2.26
CA LEU A 207 -12.56 20.40 -3.06
C LEU A 207 -13.87 20.86 -3.71
N VAL A 208 -14.64 19.94 -4.30
CA VAL A 208 -15.96 20.24 -4.88
C VAL A 208 -16.93 20.78 -3.83
N GLU A 209 -17.01 20.15 -2.64
CA GLU A 209 -17.84 20.60 -1.54
C GLU A 209 -17.45 22.02 -1.06
N ARG A 210 -16.16 22.34 -1.04
CA ARG A 210 -15.66 23.61 -0.53
C ARG A 210 -15.79 24.76 -1.52
N PHE A 211 -15.57 24.49 -2.81
CA PHE A 211 -15.43 25.54 -3.84
C PHE A 211 -16.57 25.60 -4.85
N HIS A 212 -17.57 24.74 -4.74
CA HIS A 212 -18.75 24.71 -5.62
C HIS A 212 -18.40 24.74 -7.10
N THR A 213 -18.28 23.60 -7.74
CA THR A 213 -18.07 23.53 -9.18
C THR A 213 -19.32 23.97 -9.95
N ASN A 214 -19.15 24.72 -11.04
CA ASN A 214 -20.24 25.02 -11.95
C ASN A 214 -20.70 23.78 -12.74
N ALA A 215 -21.77 23.91 -13.56
CA ALA A 215 -22.32 22.83 -14.39
C ALA A 215 -21.28 22.16 -15.34
N LEU A 216 -20.14 22.81 -15.61
CA LEU A 216 -19.03 22.30 -16.41
C LEU A 216 -17.93 21.66 -15.55
N GLY A 217 -18.13 21.47 -14.26
CA GLY A 217 -17.15 20.92 -13.33
C GLY A 217 -15.95 21.85 -13.07
N LYS A 218 -16.09 23.14 -13.32
CA LYS A 218 -15.06 24.16 -13.03
C LYS A 218 -15.36 24.85 -11.70
N VAL A 219 -14.32 25.05 -10.90
CA VAL A 219 -14.36 25.85 -9.67
C VAL A 219 -14.28 27.31 -10.00
#